data_57ea6e3775965298b33871e8c0d15680
#
_entry.id   57ea6e3775965298b33871e8c0d15680
#
_cell.length_a   1.000
_cell.length_b   1.000
_cell.length_c   1.000
_cell.angle_alpha   90.00
_cell.angle_beta   90.00
_cell.angle_gamma   90.00
#
_symmetry.space_group_name_H-M   'P 1'
#
loop_
_entity.id
_entity.type
_entity.pdbx_description
1 polymer ?
#
loop_
_entity_poly.entity_id
_entity_poly.type
_entity_poly.pdbx_seq_one_letter_code
_entity_poly.pdbx_strand_id
1 'polypeptide(L)'
;KIYFMEKAVKVKAAWRKKIPAVTHVDNTARVQTVIKSVNPIFFDLISEFNKITNIPVLLNTSFNLNGEPIVCSPQDAIRTFFSCGLDILVLGNFVIKKNDKN
;
A
#
# COMPACT_ATOMS: atom_id res chain seq x y z
N LYS A 1 -18.16 -8.42 4.82
CA LYS A 1 -16.79 -7.90 4.87
C LYS A 1 -15.91 -8.60 3.86
N ILE A 2 -14.98 -7.85 3.28
CA ILE A 2 -14.09 -8.38 2.27
C ILE A 2 -12.70 -8.42 2.85
N TYR A 3 -12.17 -9.62 3.11
CA TYR A 3 -10.85 -9.77 3.73
C TYR A 3 -9.71 -9.80 2.72
N PHE A 4 -10.01 -10.15 1.47
CA PHE A 4 -9.01 -10.22 0.41
C PHE A 4 -9.52 -9.46 -0.81
N MET A 5 -8.64 -9.16 -1.75
CA MET A 5 -9.00 -8.41 -2.97
C MET A 5 -9.78 -9.30 -3.95
N GLU A 6 -10.92 -9.79 -3.53
CA GLU A 6 -11.70 -10.75 -4.30
C GLU A 6 -12.75 -10.11 -5.21
N LYS A 7 -13.20 -8.90 -4.87
CA LYS A 7 -14.28 -8.24 -5.61
C LYS A 7 -13.90 -6.85 -6.05
N ALA A 8 -14.28 -6.52 -7.27
CA ALA A 8 -14.24 -5.14 -7.74
C ALA A 8 -15.57 -4.47 -7.38
N VAL A 9 -15.50 -3.29 -6.79
CA VAL A 9 -16.67 -2.51 -6.41
C VAL A 9 -16.58 -1.12 -7.00
N LYS A 10 -17.73 -0.48 -7.23
CA LYS A 10 -17.76 0.88 -7.72
C LYS A 10 -17.22 1.85 -6.69
N VAL A 11 -16.34 2.75 -7.11
CA VAL A 11 -15.85 3.83 -6.26
C VAL A 11 -16.86 4.96 -6.32
N LYS A 12 -17.25 5.49 -5.16
CA LYS A 12 -18.18 6.61 -5.10
C LYS A 12 -17.61 7.82 -5.84
N ALA A 13 -18.45 8.53 -6.57
CA ALA A 13 -18.00 9.65 -7.39
C ALA A 13 -17.19 10.68 -6.62
N ALA A 14 -17.56 10.95 -5.36
CA ALA A 14 -16.86 11.91 -4.53
C ALA A 14 -15.41 11.50 -4.22
N TRP A 15 -15.07 10.22 -4.34
CA TRP A 15 -13.76 9.68 -3.97
C TRP A 15 -12.86 9.39 -5.16
N ARG A 16 -13.40 9.34 -6.39
CA ARG A 16 -12.62 8.95 -7.57
C ARG A 16 -11.39 9.82 -7.79
N LYS A 17 -11.49 11.11 -7.52
CA LYS A 17 -10.37 12.03 -7.65
C LYS A 17 -9.45 12.02 -6.44
N LYS A 18 -9.96 11.59 -5.28
CA LYS A 18 -9.18 11.53 -4.05
C LYS A 18 -8.30 10.29 -3.97
N ILE A 19 -8.73 9.19 -4.62
CA ILE A 19 -8.00 7.93 -4.60
C ILE A 19 -7.78 7.38 -6.01
N PRO A 20 -7.18 8.17 -6.91
CA PRO A 20 -7.02 7.74 -8.31
C PRO A 20 -6.11 6.53 -8.46
N ALA A 21 -5.13 6.37 -7.59
CA ALA A 21 -4.17 5.26 -7.71
C ALA A 21 -4.83 3.89 -7.52
N VAL A 22 -5.93 3.82 -6.77
CA VAL A 22 -6.63 2.57 -6.51
C VAL A 22 -7.91 2.44 -7.32
N THR A 23 -8.23 3.43 -8.15
CA THR A 23 -9.46 3.44 -8.95
C THR A 23 -9.13 3.05 -10.38
N HIS A 24 -9.79 2.00 -10.89
CA HIS A 24 -9.62 1.56 -12.27
C HIS A 24 -10.29 2.52 -13.25
N VAL A 25 -10.00 2.36 -14.54
CA VAL A 25 -10.54 3.22 -15.59
C VAL A 25 -12.08 3.19 -15.61
N ASP A 26 -12.69 2.07 -15.27
CA ASP A 26 -14.15 1.93 -15.21
C ASP A 26 -14.75 2.40 -13.88
N ASN A 27 -13.96 3.09 -13.07
CA ASN A 27 -14.37 3.63 -11.76
C ASN A 27 -14.66 2.55 -10.72
N THR A 28 -14.04 1.38 -10.87
CA THR A 28 -14.11 0.33 -9.85
C THR A 28 -12.77 0.21 -9.14
N ALA A 29 -12.78 -0.43 -8.00
CA ALA A 29 -11.57 -0.77 -7.26
C ALA A 29 -11.72 -2.15 -6.66
N ARG A 30 -10.61 -2.86 -6.51
CA ARG A 30 -10.60 -4.10 -5.74
C ARG A 30 -10.30 -3.72 -4.31
N VAL A 31 -11.15 -4.17 -3.39
CA VAL A 31 -11.09 -3.72 -2.00
C VAL A 31 -10.84 -4.88 -1.06
N GLN A 32 -10.14 -4.56 0.01
CA GLN A 32 -9.94 -5.45 1.15
C GLN A 32 -10.23 -4.63 2.40
N THR A 33 -11.06 -5.19 3.27
CA THR A 33 -11.39 -4.54 4.53
C THR A 33 -10.34 -4.91 5.56
N VAL A 34 -9.83 -3.93 6.30
CA VAL A 34 -8.86 -4.16 7.38
C VAL A 34 -9.59 -4.04 8.70
N ILE A 35 -9.52 -5.09 9.50
CA ILE A 35 -10.19 -5.17 10.80
C ILE A 35 -9.13 -5.18 11.88
N LYS A 36 -9.29 -4.32 12.88
CA LYS A 36 -8.28 -4.13 13.92
C LYS A 36 -7.96 -5.42 14.67
N SER A 37 -8.96 -6.25 14.95
CA SER A 37 -8.75 -7.50 15.68
C SER A 37 -8.01 -8.56 14.86
N VAL A 38 -8.02 -8.43 13.53
CA VAL A 38 -7.37 -9.38 12.63
C VAL A 38 -5.98 -8.90 12.25
N ASN A 39 -5.83 -7.62 11.97
CA ASN A 39 -4.53 -7.05 11.59
C ASN A 39 -4.38 -5.66 12.21
N PRO A 40 -4.01 -5.61 13.49
CA PRO A 40 -3.95 -4.34 14.21
C PRO A 40 -2.90 -3.37 13.67
N ILE A 41 -1.76 -3.87 13.23
CA ILE A 41 -0.69 -3.00 12.72
C ILE A 41 -1.13 -2.29 11.44
N PHE A 42 -1.71 -3.02 10.51
CA PHE A 42 -2.17 -2.43 9.26
C PHE A 42 -3.37 -1.51 9.47
N PHE A 43 -4.25 -1.88 10.39
CA PHE A 43 -5.37 -1.01 10.77
C PHE A 43 -4.86 0.32 11.32
N ASP A 44 -3.88 0.28 12.23
CA ASP A 44 -3.32 1.49 12.82
C ASP A 44 -2.60 2.34 11.78
N LEU A 45 -1.92 1.71 10.82
CA LEU A 45 -1.26 2.43 9.74
C LEU A 45 -2.27 3.22 8.91
N ILE A 46 -3.37 2.60 8.53
CA ILE A 46 -4.43 3.27 7.77
C ILE A 46 -5.05 4.39 8.58
N SER A 47 -5.26 4.17 9.89
CA SER A 47 -5.81 5.19 10.78
C SER A 47 -4.91 6.42 10.88
N GLU A 48 -3.60 6.21 11.01
CA GLU A 48 -2.65 7.32 11.06
C GLU A 48 -2.58 8.06 9.73
N PHE A 49 -2.62 7.33 8.62
CA PHE A 49 -2.64 7.95 7.30
C PHE A 49 -3.90 8.80 7.12
N ASN A 50 -5.04 8.31 7.62
CA ASN A 50 -6.29 9.06 7.58
C ASN A 50 -6.20 10.37 8.40
N LYS A 51 -5.53 10.33 9.55
CA LYS A 51 -5.36 11.54 10.37
C LYS A 51 -4.58 12.62 9.63
N ILE A 52 -3.63 12.22 8.80
CA ILE A 52 -2.78 13.16 8.07
C ILE A 52 -3.43 13.62 6.78
N THR A 53 -4.10 12.73 6.05
CA THR A 53 -4.56 12.99 4.70
C THR A 53 -6.07 13.09 4.55
N ASN A 54 -6.84 12.68 5.54
CA ASN A 54 -8.28 12.50 5.47
C ASN A 54 -8.68 11.41 4.47
N ILE A 55 -7.78 10.51 4.15
CA ILE A 55 -8.02 9.40 3.22
C ILE A 55 -7.73 8.08 3.93
N PRO A 56 -8.75 7.32 4.36
CA PRO A 56 -8.54 6.07 5.10
C PRO A 56 -8.36 4.87 4.18
N VAL A 57 -7.51 5.01 3.16
CA VAL A 57 -7.30 3.98 2.14
C VAL A 57 -5.83 3.94 1.77
N LEU A 58 -5.28 2.75 1.59
CA LEU A 58 -3.94 2.55 1.08
C LEU A 58 -3.98 1.64 -0.13
N LEU A 59 -3.02 1.81 -1.03
CA LEU A 59 -2.84 0.93 -2.16
C LEU A 59 -2.07 -0.31 -1.70
N ASN A 60 -2.62 -1.48 -1.97
CA ASN A 60 -1.96 -2.73 -1.67
C ASN A 60 -1.49 -3.36 -2.98
N THR A 61 -0.20 -3.66 -3.07
CA THR A 61 0.39 -4.24 -4.25
C THR A 61 1.55 -5.15 -3.86
N SER A 62 2.11 -5.86 -4.83
CA SER A 62 3.27 -6.71 -4.60
C SER A 62 4.55 -5.90 -4.56
N PHE A 63 5.49 -6.32 -3.73
CA PHE A 63 6.80 -5.69 -3.67
C PHE A 63 7.79 -6.51 -4.50
N ASN A 64 8.04 -6.04 -5.71
CA ASN A 64 8.98 -6.67 -6.63
C ASN A 64 9.29 -5.73 -7.79
N LEU A 65 10.42 -5.94 -8.43
CA LEU A 65 10.71 -5.28 -9.68
C LEU A 65 9.99 -6.00 -10.83
N ASN A 66 9.69 -5.27 -11.90
CA ASN A 66 9.01 -5.85 -13.04
C ASN A 66 9.82 -7.03 -13.57
N GLY A 67 9.17 -8.18 -13.72
CA GLY A 67 9.82 -9.39 -14.21
C GLY A 67 10.53 -10.21 -13.15
N GLU A 68 10.53 -9.78 -11.89
CA GLU A 68 11.15 -10.51 -10.79
C GLU A 68 10.12 -11.10 -9.86
N PRO A 69 10.46 -12.15 -9.10
CA PRO A 69 9.56 -12.68 -8.09
C PRO A 69 9.25 -11.67 -6.99
N ILE A 70 8.16 -11.91 -6.26
CA ILE A 70 7.82 -11.10 -5.10
C ILE A 70 8.91 -11.26 -4.04
N VAL A 71 9.25 -10.16 -3.39
CA VAL A 71 10.25 -10.14 -2.32
C VAL A 71 9.85 -11.08 -1.18
N CYS A 72 10.78 -11.92 -0.72
CA CYS A 72 10.49 -12.87 0.35
C CYS A 72 11.57 -12.90 1.45
N SER A 73 12.59 -12.06 1.39
CA SER A 73 13.61 -11.98 2.43
C SER A 73 13.98 -10.54 2.71
N PRO A 74 14.53 -10.22 3.90
CA PRO A 74 15.01 -8.87 4.20
C PRO A 74 16.08 -8.38 3.22
N GLN A 75 17.00 -9.24 2.80
CA GLN A 75 18.03 -8.88 1.83
C GLN A 75 17.39 -8.50 0.50
N ASP A 76 16.40 -9.29 0.05
CA ASP A 76 15.69 -9.00 -1.20
C ASP A 76 14.91 -7.68 -1.09
N ALA A 77 14.32 -7.40 0.06
CA ALA A 77 13.60 -6.15 0.28
C ALA A 77 14.53 -4.96 0.16
N ILE A 78 15.70 -5.01 0.77
CA ILE A 78 16.67 -3.93 0.73
C ILE A 78 17.19 -3.75 -0.69
N ARG A 79 17.55 -4.84 -1.37
CA ARG A 79 18.03 -4.79 -2.74
C ARG A 79 16.99 -4.15 -3.68
N THR A 80 15.76 -4.60 -3.57
CA THR A 80 14.67 -4.10 -4.42
C THR A 80 14.40 -2.63 -4.11
N PHE A 81 14.42 -2.25 -2.83
CA PHE A 81 14.20 -0.88 -2.43
C PHE A 81 15.22 0.09 -3.06
N PHE A 82 16.50 -0.27 -3.01
CA PHE A 82 17.53 0.61 -3.59
C PHE A 82 17.61 0.53 -5.10
N SER A 83 16.88 -0.40 -5.72
CA SER A 83 16.85 -0.55 -7.18
C SER A 83 15.61 0.04 -7.82
N CYS A 84 14.76 0.72 -7.07
CA CYS A 84 13.50 1.27 -7.59
C CYS A 84 13.27 2.68 -7.06
N GLY A 85 12.13 3.27 -7.42
CA GLY A 85 11.81 4.65 -7.09
C GLY A 85 11.15 4.88 -5.74
N LEU A 86 11.09 3.87 -4.87
CA LEU A 86 10.51 4.04 -3.54
C LEU A 86 11.39 4.94 -2.68
N ASP A 87 10.78 5.71 -1.80
CA ASP A 87 11.49 6.67 -0.96
C ASP A 87 11.85 6.10 0.40
N ILE A 88 10.98 5.28 0.96
CA ILE A 88 11.11 4.74 2.31
C ILE A 88 10.71 3.28 2.32
N LEU A 89 11.47 2.47 3.01
CA LEU A 89 11.14 1.07 3.28
C LEU A 89 10.93 0.88 4.77
N VAL A 90 9.81 0.28 5.14
CA VAL A 90 9.56 -0.13 6.52
C VAL A 90 9.67 -1.64 6.58
N LEU A 91 10.57 -2.14 7.43
CA LEU A 91 10.87 -3.55 7.52
C LEU A 91 10.88 -3.94 9.00
N GLY A 92 9.80 -4.56 9.46
CA GLY A 92 9.61 -4.81 10.88
C GLY A 92 9.58 -3.51 11.65
N ASN A 93 10.52 -3.33 12.58
CA ASN A 93 10.64 -2.13 13.37
C ASN A 93 11.65 -1.12 12.82
N PHE A 94 12.16 -1.36 11.63
CA PHE A 94 13.17 -0.50 11.02
C PHE A 94 12.57 0.34 9.92
N VAL A 95 13.01 1.60 9.84
CA VAL A 95 12.64 2.51 8.77
C VAL A 95 13.92 2.86 8.03
N ILE A 96 13.95 2.57 6.73
CA ILE A 96 15.12 2.80 5.89
C ILE A 96 14.78 3.87 4.88
N LYS A 97 15.57 4.92 4.82
CA LYS A 97 15.41 6.00 3.88
C LYS A 97 16.60 6.02 2.92
N LYS A 98 16.35 6.42 1.69
CA LYS A 98 17.45 6.66 0.77
C LYS A 98 18.16 7.94 1.15
N ASN A 99 19.48 7.94 0.97
CA ASN A 99 20.25 9.13 1.19
C ASN A 99 20.02 10.07 0.01
N ASP A 100 19.34 11.16 0.25
CA ASP A 100 19.03 12.12 -0.80
C ASP A 100 20.04 13.21 -0.95
N LYS A 101 21.23 13.12 -0.25
CA LYS A 101 22.21 14.03 -0.40
C LYS A 101 23.15 13.61 -1.39
N ASN A 102 23.41 13.84 -2.17
CA ASN A 102 24.32 13.37 -3.11
C ASN A 102 24.49 13.88 -4.22
#